data_e229c7fa7f8f2f36ee24ad8752714b8f
#
_entry.id   e229c7fa7f8f2f36ee24ad8752714b8f
#
_cell.length_a   1.000
_cell.length_b   1.000
_cell.length_c   1.000
_cell.angle_alpha   90.00
_cell.angle_beta   90.00
_cell.angle_gamma   90.00
#
_symmetry.space_group_name_H-M   'P 1'
#
loop_
_entity.id
_entity.type
_entity.pdbx_description
1 polymer ?
#
loop_
_entity_poly.entity_id
_entity_poly.type
_entity_poly.pdbx_seq_one_letter_code
_entity_poly.pdbx_strand_id
1 'polypeptide(L)' 'MDFDPDDTAQYLEGVDYPASKEDLASAAEGNGAPEELVERLRTLGRPTFSHPGEVVAELESSPTSG' A
#
# COMPACT_ATOMS: atom_id res chain seq x y z
N MET A 1 5.38 -14.16 4.91
CA MET A 1 5.70 -13.97 3.51
C MET A 1 6.04 -12.51 3.26
N ASP A 2 7.13 -12.26 2.56
CA ASP A 2 7.61 -10.90 2.40
C ASP A 2 7.13 -10.33 1.10
N PHE A 3 6.80 -9.06 1.10
CA PHE A 3 6.49 -8.35 -0.11
C PHE A 3 7.70 -7.54 -0.52
N ASP A 4 7.95 -7.48 -1.80
CA ASP A 4 8.94 -6.55 -2.29
C ASP A 4 8.32 -5.18 -2.44
N PRO A 5 9.04 -4.12 -2.08
CA PRO A 5 8.51 -2.78 -2.31
C PRO A 5 8.16 -2.51 -3.77
N ASP A 6 8.90 -3.09 -4.68
CA ASP A 6 8.62 -2.93 -6.10
C ASP A 6 7.29 -3.55 -6.47
N ASP A 7 6.98 -4.70 -5.90
CA ASP A 7 5.69 -5.34 -6.14
C ASP A 7 4.55 -4.49 -5.62
N THR A 8 4.76 -3.88 -4.46
CA THR A 8 3.74 -3.00 -3.89
C THR A 8 3.43 -1.87 -4.85
N ALA A 9 4.45 -1.27 -5.44
CA ALA A 9 4.23 -0.18 -6.39
C ALA A 9 3.43 -0.65 -7.59
N GLN A 10 3.66 -1.88 -8.04
CA GLN A 10 2.90 -2.41 -9.16
C GLN A 10 1.43 -2.55 -8.84
N TYR A 11 1.11 -2.97 -7.63
CA TYR A 11 -0.27 -3.12 -7.23
C TYR A 11 -0.99 -1.78 -7.09
N LEU A 12 -0.24 -0.69 -7.05
CA LEU A 12 -0.83 0.64 -6.92
C LEU A 12 -0.93 1.37 -8.25
N GLU A 13 -0.72 0.67 -9.35
CA GLU A 13 -0.84 1.29 -10.66
C GLU A 13 -2.26 1.75 -10.89
N GLY A 14 -2.39 2.89 -11.52
CA GLY A 14 -3.71 3.42 -11.85
C GLY A 14 -4.36 4.21 -10.74
N VAL A 15 -3.72 4.31 -9.59
CA VAL A 15 -4.27 5.08 -8.48
C VAL A 15 -4.10 6.56 -8.74
N ASP A 16 -5.14 7.33 -8.52
CA ASP A 16 -5.06 8.80 -8.63
C ASP A 16 -4.57 9.36 -7.31
N TYR A 17 -3.49 10.09 -7.36
CA TYR A 17 -2.95 10.72 -6.16
C TYR A 17 -3.32 12.18 -6.12
N PRO A 18 -3.50 12.75 -4.93
CA PRO A 18 -3.35 12.08 -3.63
C PRO A 18 -4.46 11.06 -3.38
N ALA A 19 -4.10 9.98 -2.72
CA ALA A 19 -5.04 8.89 -2.46
C ALA A 19 -5.06 8.55 -0.98
N SER A 20 -6.20 8.11 -0.49
CA SER A 20 -6.31 7.69 0.89
C SER A 20 -5.85 6.24 1.02
N LYS A 21 -5.59 5.83 2.26
CA LYS A 21 -5.19 4.44 2.48
C LYS A 21 -6.27 3.47 2.03
N GLU A 22 -7.52 3.86 2.12
CA GLU A 22 -8.60 3.02 1.65
C GLU A 22 -8.61 2.91 0.14
N ASP A 23 -8.33 4.03 -0.55
CA ASP A 23 -8.21 4.01 -1.99
C ASP A 23 -7.08 3.10 -2.43
N LEU A 24 -5.97 3.15 -1.70
CA LEU A 24 -4.83 2.31 -2.02
C LEU A 24 -5.17 0.85 -1.83
N ALA A 25 -5.84 0.52 -0.75
CA ALA A 25 -6.21 -0.86 -0.48
C ALA A 25 -7.16 -1.38 -1.55
N SER A 26 -8.13 -0.57 -1.94
CA SER A 26 -9.06 -0.95 -2.99
C SER A 26 -8.36 -1.19 -4.31
N ALA A 27 -7.46 -0.28 -4.67
CA ALA A 27 -6.73 -0.41 -5.93
C ALA A 27 -5.86 -1.65 -5.91
N ALA A 28 -5.18 -1.90 -4.80
CA ALA A 28 -4.33 -3.07 -4.69
C ALA A 28 -5.14 -4.35 -4.82
N GLU A 29 -6.30 -4.38 -4.18
CA GLU A 29 -7.17 -5.53 -4.27
C GLU A 29 -7.62 -5.77 -5.72
N GLY A 30 -7.97 -4.71 -6.41
CA GLY A 30 -8.37 -4.81 -7.80
C GLY A 30 -7.24 -5.27 -8.70
N ASN A 31 -6.01 -5.00 -8.31
CA ASN A 31 -4.83 -5.40 -9.09
C ASN A 31 -4.30 -6.78 -8.68
N GLY A 32 -5.00 -7.48 -7.80
CA GLY A 32 -4.62 -8.83 -7.44
C GLY A 32 -3.63 -8.95 -6.32
N ALA A 33 -3.51 -7.93 -5.48
CA ALA A 33 -2.57 -7.97 -4.38
C ALA A 33 -2.98 -9.02 -3.35
N PRO A 34 -2.01 -9.58 -2.63
CA PRO A 34 -2.37 -10.52 -1.56
C PRO A 34 -3.13 -9.82 -0.46
N GLU A 35 -3.99 -10.57 0.20
CA GLU A 35 -4.83 -10.03 1.25
C GLU A 35 -4.01 -9.38 2.36
N GLU A 36 -2.88 -9.96 2.67
CA GLU A 36 -2.00 -9.40 3.68
C GLU A 36 -1.60 -7.96 3.34
N LEU A 37 -1.27 -7.73 2.07
CA LEU A 37 -0.87 -6.40 1.65
C LEU A 37 -2.05 -5.44 1.71
N VAL A 38 -3.21 -5.90 1.28
CA VAL A 38 -4.40 -5.05 1.32
C VAL A 38 -4.71 -4.62 2.75
N GLU A 39 -4.60 -5.55 3.69
CA GLU A 39 -4.84 -5.21 5.09
C GLU A 39 -3.82 -4.24 5.64
N ARG A 40 -2.56 -4.41 5.25
CA ARG A 40 -1.54 -3.48 5.69
C ARG A 40 -1.79 -2.09 5.16
N LEU A 41 -2.25 -1.99 3.93
CA LEU A 41 -2.58 -0.69 3.36
C LEU A 41 -3.69 -0.02 4.14
N ARG A 42 -4.68 -0.79 4.56
CA ARG A 42 -5.78 -0.22 5.34
C ARG A 42 -5.37 0.26 6.71
N THR A 43 -4.30 -0.30 7.26
CA THR A 43 -3.87 0.04 8.61
C THR A 43 -2.66 0.95 8.64
N LEU A 44 -2.33 1.57 7.50
CA LEU A 44 -1.22 2.51 7.47
C LEU A 44 -1.49 3.67 8.39
N GLY A 45 -0.43 4.23 8.93
CA GLY A 45 -0.57 5.31 9.91
C GLY A 45 -0.97 6.64 9.31
N ARG A 46 -0.79 6.82 8.00
CA ARG A 46 -1.12 8.08 7.35
C ARG A 46 -2.44 7.97 6.63
N PRO A 47 -3.28 8.99 6.70
CA PRO A 47 -4.60 8.91 6.04
C PRO A 47 -4.53 9.10 4.53
N THR A 48 -3.53 9.85 4.03
CA THR A 48 -3.42 10.11 2.61
C THR A 48 -1.97 10.04 2.17
N PHE A 49 -1.77 9.82 0.88
CA PHE A 49 -0.45 9.72 0.28
C PHE A 49 -0.42 10.49 -1.01
N SER A 50 0.70 11.14 -1.28
CA SER A 50 0.85 11.97 -2.48
C SER A 50 1.39 11.21 -3.67
N HIS A 51 2.10 10.12 -3.43
CA HIS A 51 2.65 9.31 -4.51
C HIS A 51 2.96 7.91 -3.96
N PRO A 52 3.13 6.93 -4.85
CA PRO A 52 3.36 5.54 -4.40
C PRO A 52 4.60 5.37 -3.54
N GLY A 53 5.60 6.20 -3.77
CA GLY A 53 6.82 6.11 -2.96
C GLY A 53 6.58 6.32 -1.49
N GLU A 54 5.62 7.18 -1.15
CA GLU A 54 5.27 7.39 0.25
C GLU A 54 4.64 6.15 0.85
N VAL A 55 3.84 5.44 0.07
CA VAL A 55 3.21 4.22 0.54
C VAL A 55 4.27 3.17 0.86
N VAL A 56 5.21 3.00 -0.05
CA VAL A 56 6.28 2.03 0.13
C VAL A 56 7.13 2.39 1.35
N ALA A 57 7.44 3.66 1.49
CA ALA A 57 8.24 4.11 2.62
C ALA A 57 7.53 3.84 3.94
N GLU A 58 6.22 4.06 3.96
CA GLU A 58 5.46 3.83 5.18
C GLU A 58 5.40 2.34 5.51
N LEU A 59 5.24 1.50 4.51
CA LEU A 59 5.24 0.06 4.72
C LEU A 59 6.58 -0.43 5.26
N GLU A 60 7.65 0.14 4.77
CA GLU A 60 8.98 -0.26 5.22
C GLU A 60 9.29 0.26 6.61
N SER A 61 8.77 1.43 6.95
CA SER A 61 9.02 2.00 8.26
C SER A 61 8.14 1.42 9.32
N SER A 62 7.06 0.79 8.96
CA SER A 62 6.14 0.20 9.91
C SER A 62 6.47 -1.25 10.07
N PRO A 63 7.23 -1.61 11.05
CA PRO A 63 7.58 -3.01 11.21
C PRO A 63 6.34 -3.78 11.55
N THR A 64 6.19 -4.87 10.89
CA THR A 64 5.13 -5.76 11.21
C THR A 64 5.48 -6.51 12.41
N SER A 65 6.06 -6.03 13.34
CA SER A 65 6.50 -6.84 14.37
C SER A 65 5.43 -7.67 14.86
N GLY A 66 5.53 -8.71 14.58
CA GLY A 66 4.64 -9.60 15.20
C GLY A 66 5.00 -9.65 16.60
#